data_f419992b9478faa8874efe5718277f89
#
_entry.id   f419992b9478faa8874efe5718277f89
#
_cell.length_a   1.000
_cell.length_b   1.000
_cell.length_c   1.000
_cell.angle_alpha   90.00
_cell.angle_beta   90.00
_cell.angle_gamma   90.00
#
_symmetry.space_group_name_H-M   'P 1'
#
loop_
_entity.id
_entity.type
_entity.pdbx_description
1 polymer ?
#
loop_
_entity_poly.entity_id
_entity_poly.type
_entity_poly.pdbx_seq_one_letter_code
_entity_poly.pdbx_strand_id
1 'polypeptide(L)'
;KRLGLSIITGVCRSLPDGRYDARLFEAIEPGPDDDTRELTQRVWNDFEAVIREHPEGWLWMYKHWRYTPHPKGAGRDTAYPYYSNPSPSFRDMVPEALRPPLPGA
;
A
#
# COMPACT_ATOMS: atom_id res chain seq x y z
N LYS A 1 -1.71 9.36 -11.09
CA LYS A 1 -2.23 10.73 -11.02
C LYS A 1 -1.42 11.70 -11.91
N ARG A 2 -0.12 11.95 -11.63
CA ARG A 2 0.71 12.89 -12.42
C ARG A 2 0.91 12.49 -13.88
N LEU A 3 0.84 11.20 -14.18
CA LEU A 3 1.09 10.65 -15.52
C LEU A 3 -0.18 10.31 -16.30
N GLY A 4 -1.36 10.45 -15.71
CA GLY A 4 -2.63 10.06 -16.33
C GLY A 4 -2.72 8.58 -16.67
N LEU A 5 -2.05 7.72 -15.89
CA LEU A 5 -2.04 6.27 -16.11
C LEU A 5 -3.10 5.58 -15.27
N SER A 6 -3.73 4.58 -15.85
CA SER A 6 -4.62 3.65 -15.16
C SER A 6 -3.85 2.77 -14.19
N ILE A 7 -4.48 2.38 -13.10
CA ILE A 7 -3.95 1.43 -12.11
C ILE A 7 -4.69 0.11 -12.28
N ILE A 8 -3.97 -0.96 -12.56
CA ILE A 8 -4.54 -2.31 -12.63
C ILE A 8 -3.91 -3.15 -11.52
N THR A 9 -4.75 -3.65 -10.62
CA THR A 9 -4.33 -4.58 -9.58
C THR A 9 -4.35 -5.99 -10.14
N GLY A 10 -3.31 -6.77 -9.86
CA GLY A 10 -3.22 -8.16 -10.28
C GLY A 10 -2.68 -9.03 -9.17
N VAL A 11 -3.18 -10.26 -9.08
CA VAL A 11 -2.71 -11.29 -8.16
C VAL A 11 -2.45 -12.57 -8.90
N CYS A 12 -1.48 -13.34 -8.43
CA CYS A 12 -1.13 -14.63 -8.99
C CYS A 12 -1.06 -15.66 -7.86
N ARG A 13 -1.69 -16.80 -8.07
CA ARG A 13 -1.77 -17.89 -7.11
C ARG A 13 -1.27 -19.19 -7.74
N SER A 14 -0.46 -19.94 -7.02
CA SER A 14 -0.10 -21.31 -7.41
C SER A 14 -1.26 -22.28 -7.16
N LEU A 15 -1.46 -23.23 -8.07
CA LEU A 15 -2.43 -24.31 -7.94
C LEU A 15 -1.73 -25.63 -7.59
N PRO A 16 -2.45 -26.58 -6.97
CA PRO A 16 -1.86 -27.88 -6.57
C PRO A 16 -1.25 -28.68 -7.71
N ASP A 17 -1.70 -28.47 -8.95
CA ASP A 17 -1.21 -29.14 -10.14
C ASP A 17 0.02 -28.48 -10.79
N GLY A 18 0.61 -27.47 -10.11
CA GLY A 18 1.78 -26.73 -10.58
C GLY A 18 1.49 -25.61 -11.57
N ARG A 19 0.23 -25.37 -11.88
CA ARG A 19 -0.18 -24.20 -12.67
C ARG A 19 -0.32 -22.96 -11.80
N TYR A 20 -0.47 -21.82 -12.46
CA TYR A 20 -0.77 -20.54 -11.81
C TYR A 20 -2.11 -20.03 -12.29
N ASP A 21 -2.86 -19.47 -11.36
CA ASP A 21 -4.07 -18.71 -11.61
C ASP A 21 -3.77 -17.24 -11.45
N ALA A 22 -4.01 -16.43 -12.48
CA ALA A 22 -3.78 -15.00 -12.48
C ALA A 22 -5.11 -14.27 -12.63
N ARG A 23 -5.39 -13.37 -11.69
CA ARG A 23 -6.59 -12.54 -11.68
C ARG A 23 -6.20 -11.07 -11.80
N LEU A 24 -6.80 -10.38 -12.76
CA LEU A 24 -6.74 -8.93 -12.88
C LEU A 24 -8.06 -8.32 -12.42
N PHE A 25 -7.98 -7.23 -11.68
CA PHE A 25 -9.13 -6.47 -11.22
C PHE A 25 -9.47 -5.35 -12.22
N GLU A 26 -10.62 -4.74 -12.03
CA GLU A 26 -11.04 -3.61 -12.83
C GLU A 26 -10.04 -2.44 -12.71
N ALA A 27 -9.75 -1.80 -13.84
CA ALA A 27 -8.83 -0.68 -13.87
C ALA A 27 -9.38 0.52 -13.07
N ILE A 28 -8.54 1.10 -12.25
CA ILE A 28 -8.81 2.35 -11.56
C ILE A 28 -8.28 3.48 -12.44
N GLU A 29 -9.16 4.39 -12.86
CA GLU A 29 -8.80 5.56 -13.65
C GLU A 29 -8.65 6.78 -12.72
N PRO A 30 -7.42 7.18 -12.36
CA PRO A 30 -7.22 8.29 -11.44
C PRO A 30 -7.56 9.62 -12.09
N GLY A 31 -8.50 10.35 -11.51
CA GLY A 31 -8.79 11.73 -11.86
C GLY A 31 -7.76 12.72 -11.29
N PRO A 32 -7.76 13.98 -11.77
CA PRO A 32 -6.84 15.01 -11.30
C PRO A 32 -7.04 15.35 -9.81
N ASP A 33 -8.28 15.27 -9.33
CA ASP A 33 -8.67 15.65 -7.97
C ASP A 33 -8.74 14.48 -6.99
N ASP A 34 -8.52 13.23 -7.46
CA ASP A 34 -8.55 12.06 -6.61
C ASP A 34 -7.49 12.13 -5.51
N ASP A 35 -7.86 11.76 -4.29
CA ASP A 35 -6.91 11.60 -3.20
C ASP A 35 -6.06 10.34 -3.40
N THR A 36 -4.75 10.50 -3.28
CA THR A 36 -3.80 9.38 -3.36
C THR A 36 -4.06 8.32 -2.29
N ARG A 37 -4.53 8.72 -1.11
CA ARG A 37 -4.87 7.81 -0.02
C ARG A 37 -6.07 6.93 -0.39
N GLU A 38 -7.11 7.53 -0.96
CA GLU A 38 -8.29 6.81 -1.42
C GLU A 38 -7.96 5.85 -2.56
N LEU A 39 -7.15 6.28 -3.53
CA LEU A 39 -6.67 5.41 -4.61
C LEU A 39 -5.89 4.22 -4.06
N THR A 40 -5.01 4.45 -3.09
CA THR A 40 -4.26 3.38 -2.42
C THR A 40 -5.19 2.43 -1.68
N GLN A 41 -6.22 2.96 -1.01
CA GLN A 41 -7.20 2.12 -0.31
C GLN A 41 -8.00 1.24 -1.28
N ARG A 42 -8.36 1.75 -2.45
CA ARG A 42 -9.03 0.95 -3.49
C ARG A 42 -8.18 -0.24 -3.94
N VAL A 43 -6.88 -0.01 -4.18
CA VAL A 43 -5.92 -1.08 -4.50
C VAL A 43 -5.85 -2.11 -3.37
N TRP A 44 -5.78 -1.67 -2.12
CA TRP A 44 -5.75 -2.58 -0.97
C TRP A 44 -7.04 -3.36 -0.78
N ASN A 45 -8.19 -2.81 -1.14
CA ASN A 45 -9.47 -3.54 -1.08
C ASN A 45 -9.46 -4.76 -2.02
N ASP A 46 -8.85 -4.64 -3.20
CA ASP A 46 -8.69 -5.77 -4.13
C ASP A 46 -7.83 -6.88 -3.50
N PHE A 47 -6.68 -6.53 -2.90
CA PHE A 47 -5.82 -7.49 -2.22
C PHE A 47 -6.52 -8.10 -1.00
N GLU A 48 -7.21 -7.32 -0.19
CA GLU A 48 -7.94 -7.81 0.98
C GLU A 48 -8.98 -8.85 0.59
N ALA A 49 -9.71 -8.65 -0.50
CA ALA A 49 -10.67 -9.61 -1.01
C ALA A 49 -10.02 -10.98 -1.29
N VAL A 50 -8.88 -10.97 -1.98
CA VAL A 50 -8.13 -12.21 -2.28
C VAL A 50 -7.54 -12.86 -1.02
N ILE A 51 -7.01 -12.06 -0.10
CA ILE A 51 -6.46 -12.57 1.16
C ILE A 51 -7.56 -13.26 2.00
N ARG A 52 -8.78 -12.73 2.00
CA ARG A 52 -9.91 -13.35 2.67
C ARG A 52 -10.35 -14.67 2.04
N GLU A 53 -10.28 -14.76 0.71
CA GLU A 53 -10.59 -15.99 -0.03
C GLU A 53 -9.49 -17.06 0.17
N HIS A 54 -8.22 -16.64 0.19
CA HIS A 54 -7.04 -17.51 0.20
C HIS A 54 -5.95 -17.02 1.16
N PRO A 55 -6.20 -17.03 2.47
CA PRO A 55 -5.25 -16.50 3.45
C PRO A 55 -3.91 -17.24 3.47
N GLU A 56 -3.89 -18.50 3.06
CA GLU A 56 -2.68 -19.31 2.97
C GLU A 56 -1.66 -18.79 1.93
N GLY A 57 -2.12 -18.06 0.94
CA GLY A 57 -1.28 -17.49 -0.11
C GLY A 57 -0.59 -16.18 0.28
N TRP A 58 -0.96 -15.59 1.43
CA TRP A 58 -0.40 -14.33 1.87
C TRP A 58 0.88 -14.52 2.69
N LEU A 59 1.87 -13.69 2.44
CA LEU A 59 3.15 -13.77 3.13
C LEU A 59 3.07 -13.14 4.54
N TRP A 60 2.47 -13.84 5.49
CA TRP A 60 2.23 -13.38 6.86
C TRP A 60 3.50 -13.06 7.65
N MET A 61 4.61 -13.70 7.34
CA MET A 61 5.90 -13.46 7.99
C MET A 61 6.57 -12.16 7.55
N TYR A 62 6.11 -11.54 6.48
CA TYR A 62 6.66 -10.27 6.03
C TYR A 62 6.18 -9.13 6.94
N LYS A 63 7.07 -8.20 7.27
CA LYS A 63 6.76 -7.05 8.13
C LYS A 63 6.02 -5.97 7.34
N HIS A 64 4.77 -6.21 6.98
CA HIS A 64 3.94 -5.28 6.21
C HIS A 64 3.72 -3.95 6.93
N TRP A 65 3.59 -4.00 8.25
CA TRP A 65 3.44 -2.83 9.12
C TRP A 65 4.76 -2.42 9.78
N ARG A 66 5.83 -2.41 9.00
CA ARG A 66 7.15 -2.00 9.48
C ARG A 66 7.14 -0.58 10.01
N TYR A 67 6.34 0.28 9.42
CA TYR A 67 6.24 1.68 9.78
C TYR A 67 4.83 2.05 10.22
N THR A 68 4.74 2.91 11.24
CA THR A 68 3.49 3.57 11.65
C THR A 68 3.40 4.94 10.98
N PRO A 69 2.19 5.49 10.75
CA PRO A 69 2.03 6.81 10.16
C PRO A 69 2.35 7.96 11.13
N HIS A 70 2.76 7.66 12.34
CA HIS A 70 3.03 8.65 13.38
C HIS A 70 4.42 9.28 13.23
N PRO A 71 4.58 10.59 13.59
CA PRO A 71 5.86 11.26 13.54
C PRO A 71 6.84 10.67 14.57
N LYS A 72 8.14 10.82 14.30
CA LYS A 72 9.20 10.50 15.28
C LYS A 72 8.90 11.20 16.61
N GLY A 73 8.96 10.44 17.69
CA GLY A 73 8.70 10.97 19.05
C GLY A 73 7.26 10.80 19.52
N ALA A 74 6.31 10.42 18.67
CA ALA A 74 5.03 9.92 19.13
C ALA A 74 5.25 8.60 19.91
N GLY A 75 4.51 8.42 20.98
CA GLY A 75 4.52 7.16 21.74
C GLY A 75 4.16 5.97 20.85
N ARG A 76 4.43 4.77 21.34
CA ARG A 76 4.08 3.54 20.60
C ARG A 76 2.57 3.47 20.39
N ASP A 77 2.17 3.36 19.13
CA ASP A 77 0.78 3.07 18.79
C ASP A 77 0.51 1.57 18.95
N THR A 78 -0.36 1.22 19.88
CA THR A 78 -0.72 -0.17 20.20
C THR A 78 -1.58 -0.82 19.12
N ALA A 79 -2.15 -0.06 18.19
CA ALA A 79 -2.86 -0.60 17.03
C ALA A 79 -1.91 -1.27 16.01
N TYR A 80 -0.61 -1.00 16.12
CA TYR A 80 0.40 -1.58 15.25
C TYR A 80 1.22 -2.68 15.95
N PRO A 81 1.76 -3.65 15.19
CA PRO A 81 2.60 -4.70 15.75
C PRO A 81 3.81 -4.17 16.53
N TYR A 82 4.31 -4.96 17.47
CA TYR A 82 5.45 -4.57 18.32
C TYR A 82 6.73 -4.21 17.56
N TYR A 83 6.89 -4.72 16.34
CA TYR A 83 8.05 -4.47 15.49
C TYR A 83 7.94 -3.19 14.66
N SER A 84 6.79 -2.53 14.69
CA SER A 84 6.57 -1.29 13.92
C SER A 84 7.32 -0.13 14.52
N ASN A 85 7.95 0.65 13.68
CA ASN A 85 8.66 1.87 14.07
C ASN A 85 7.91 3.10 13.56
N PRO A 86 8.04 4.25 14.23
CA PRO A 86 7.61 5.50 13.65
C PRO A 86 8.22 5.66 12.26
N SER A 87 7.38 5.91 11.26
CA SER A 87 7.88 6.14 9.91
C SER A 87 8.88 7.29 9.94
N PRO A 88 10.08 7.14 9.37
CA PRO A 88 10.74 8.31 8.84
C PRO A 88 9.70 8.93 7.91
N SER A 89 9.38 10.20 8.11
CA SER A 89 8.45 10.90 7.23
C SER A 89 8.82 10.56 5.79
N PHE A 90 7.88 10.17 4.96
CA PHE A 90 8.12 9.94 3.52
C PHE A 90 8.92 11.09 2.92
N ARG A 91 8.71 12.28 3.45
CA ARG A 91 9.44 13.50 3.11
C ARG A 91 10.94 13.38 3.42
N ASP A 92 11.33 12.73 4.52
CA ASP A 92 12.73 12.53 4.89
C ASP A 92 13.43 11.50 4.01
N MET A 93 12.66 10.62 3.39
CA MET A 93 13.17 9.59 2.47
C MET A 93 13.35 10.10 1.03
N VAL A 94 12.71 11.24 0.69
CA VAL A 94 12.79 11.84 -0.65
C VAL A 94 13.91 12.87 -0.66
N PRO A 95 14.84 12.84 -1.64
CA PRO A 95 15.84 13.88 -1.83
C PRO A 95 15.20 15.27 -1.82
N GLU A 96 15.83 16.23 -1.17
CA GLU A 96 15.27 17.56 -0.95
C GLU A 96 14.77 18.23 -2.23
N ALA A 97 15.53 18.09 -3.31
CA ALA A 97 15.17 18.64 -4.64
C ALA A 97 13.86 18.06 -5.23
N LEU A 98 13.41 16.90 -4.73
CA LEU A 98 12.21 16.21 -5.20
C LEU A 98 11.05 16.27 -4.18
N ARG A 99 11.26 16.94 -3.05
CA ARG A 99 10.22 17.06 -2.01
C ARG A 99 9.08 17.95 -2.48
N PRO A 100 7.82 17.49 -2.38
CA PRO A 100 6.69 18.36 -2.64
C PRO A 100 6.66 19.52 -1.61
N PRO A 101 6.17 20.71 -1.99
CA PRO A 101 5.98 21.80 -1.04
C PRO A 101 5.07 21.38 0.11
N LEU A 102 5.27 21.99 1.28
CA LEU A 102 4.37 21.75 2.41
C LEU A 102 2.98 22.32 2.05
N PRO A 103 1.91 21.61 2.39
CA PRO A 103 0.57 22.17 2.24
C PRO A 103 0.46 23.40 3.15
N GLY A 104 0.11 24.54 2.55
CA GLY A 104 -0.05 25.81 3.28
C GLY A 104 1.22 26.66 3.44
N ALA A 105 2.31 26.30 2.78
CA ALA A 105 3.49 27.15 2.69
C ALA A 105 3.39 28.11 1.49
#